data_712415778c418f40a0aa20e4ad92ceba
#
_entry.id   712415778c418f40a0aa20e4ad92ceba
#
_cell.length_a   1.000
_cell.length_b   1.000
_cell.length_c   1.000
_cell.angle_alpha   90.00
_cell.angle_beta   90.00
_cell.angle_gamma   90.00
#
_symmetry.space_group_name_H-M   'P 1'
#
loop_
_entity.id
_entity.type
_entity.pdbx_description
1 polymer ?
#
loop_
_entity_poly.entity_id
_entity_poly.type
_entity_poly.pdbx_seq_one_letter_code
_entity_poly.pdbx_strand_id
1 'polypeptide(L)'
;MFPSDTKWFLSGQNALNFIIDDIKSKHDVSSVALPSWCCDSMLIPFIINDFDISFYDIELKNGNLVQKIDKECDVILAMDYFCYESSYNLSNYNGIVIRDLIHSIFIKEYKDATYYFGSLRKWTGVYTGGYA
;
A
#
# COMPACT_ATOMS: atom_id res chain seq x y z
N MET A 1 -2.55 11.99 13.53
CA MET A 1 -1.13 12.31 13.86
C MET A 1 -0.31 11.13 13.40
N PHE A 2 0.82 11.35 12.75
CA PHE A 2 1.68 10.25 12.30
C PHE A 2 2.29 9.50 13.49
N PRO A 3 2.51 8.18 13.38
CA PRO A 3 3.23 7.40 14.39
C PRO A 3 4.62 7.97 14.67
N SER A 4 5.15 7.73 15.86
CA SER A 4 6.46 8.28 16.30
C SER A 4 7.66 7.71 15.53
N ASP A 5 7.50 6.55 14.93
CA ASP A 5 8.50 5.83 14.12
C ASP A 5 8.41 6.11 12.62
N THR A 6 7.54 7.04 12.23
CA THR A 6 7.39 7.46 10.83
C THR A 6 8.69 7.98 10.25
N LYS A 7 9.10 7.43 9.11
CA LYS A 7 10.23 7.89 8.31
C LYS A 7 9.76 8.75 7.16
N TRP A 8 10.57 9.77 6.81
CA TRP A 8 10.24 10.74 5.78
C TRP A 8 11.11 10.58 4.54
N PHE A 9 10.50 10.70 3.36
CA PHE A 9 11.11 10.46 2.05
C PHE A 9 10.78 11.60 1.08
N LEU A 10 11.50 11.65 -0.04
CA LEU A 10 11.24 12.63 -1.11
C LEU A 10 9.90 12.40 -1.80
N SER A 11 9.43 11.16 -1.88
CA SER A 11 8.16 10.81 -2.53
C SER A 11 7.54 9.55 -1.92
N GLY A 12 6.26 9.30 -2.20
CA GLY A 12 5.61 8.04 -1.85
C GLY A 12 6.27 6.83 -2.51
N GLN A 13 6.79 6.98 -3.74
CA GLN A 13 7.54 5.91 -4.41
C GLN A 13 8.85 5.58 -3.66
N ASN A 14 9.58 6.59 -3.18
CA ASN A 14 10.77 6.34 -2.36
C ASN A 14 10.41 5.66 -1.02
N ALA A 15 9.28 6.02 -0.42
CA ALA A 15 8.77 5.37 0.77
C ALA A 15 8.43 3.89 0.50
N LEU A 16 7.78 3.60 -0.62
CA LEU A 16 7.47 2.22 -1.03
C LEU A 16 8.72 1.41 -1.33
N ASN A 17 9.71 1.97 -2.03
CA ASN A 17 11.00 1.30 -2.25
C ASN A 17 11.68 0.94 -0.92
N PHE A 18 11.71 1.86 0.03
CA PHE A 18 12.26 1.58 1.36
C PHE A 18 11.54 0.41 2.06
N ILE A 19 10.20 0.36 1.97
CA ILE A 19 9.41 -0.76 2.52
C ILE A 19 9.80 -2.08 1.84
N ILE A 20 9.90 -2.10 0.51
CA ILE A 20 10.27 -3.30 -0.26
C ILE A 20 11.65 -3.78 0.14
N ASP A 21 12.63 -2.88 0.26
CA ASP A 21 13.99 -3.21 0.70
C ASP A 21 13.98 -3.81 2.11
N ASP A 22 13.20 -3.22 3.03
CA ASP A 22 13.07 -3.70 4.40
C ASP A 22 12.42 -5.10 4.46
N ILE A 23 11.37 -5.32 3.67
CA ILE A 23 10.70 -6.62 3.54
C ILE A 23 11.69 -7.69 3.04
N LYS A 24 12.37 -7.43 1.92
CA LYS A 24 13.32 -8.40 1.32
C LYS A 24 14.52 -8.67 2.23
N SER A 25 14.89 -7.74 3.10
CA SER A 25 15.96 -7.94 4.07
C SER A 25 15.59 -8.89 5.22
N LYS A 26 14.29 -9.06 5.49
CA LYS A 26 13.76 -9.80 6.65
C LYS A 26 13.02 -11.08 6.27
N HIS A 27 12.53 -11.15 5.03
CA HIS A 27 11.64 -12.21 4.57
C HIS A 27 12.05 -12.69 3.18
N ASP A 28 11.91 -13.99 2.96
CA ASP A 28 12.03 -14.58 1.63
C ASP A 28 10.66 -14.48 0.94
N VAL A 29 10.49 -13.43 0.14
CA VAL A 29 9.23 -13.11 -0.54
C VAL A 29 9.49 -12.87 -2.02
N SER A 30 8.56 -13.35 -2.86
CA SER A 30 8.69 -13.29 -4.31
C SER A 30 7.41 -12.86 -5.03
N SER A 31 6.26 -12.82 -4.35
CA SER A 31 4.97 -12.55 -4.98
C SER A 31 4.23 -11.40 -4.29
N VAL A 32 3.49 -10.61 -5.10
CA VAL A 32 2.67 -9.50 -4.61
C VAL A 32 1.34 -9.40 -5.33
N ALA A 33 0.27 -9.13 -4.59
CA ALA A 33 -1.01 -8.74 -5.14
C ALA A 33 -1.19 -7.22 -5.07
N LEU A 34 -1.44 -6.60 -6.23
CA LEU A 34 -1.68 -5.16 -6.39
C LEU A 34 -3.14 -4.90 -6.81
N PRO A 35 -3.71 -3.74 -6.48
CA PRO A 35 -5.01 -3.36 -7.01
C PRO A 35 -4.95 -3.13 -8.52
N SER A 36 -5.97 -3.55 -9.27
CA SER A 36 -6.04 -3.29 -10.72
C SER A 36 -6.09 -1.79 -11.05
N TRP A 37 -6.53 -0.96 -10.11
CA TRP A 37 -6.51 0.51 -10.24
C TRP A 37 -5.25 1.09 -9.58
N CYS A 38 -4.10 0.78 -10.11
CA CYS A 38 -2.83 1.31 -9.63
C CYS A 38 -2.12 2.15 -10.71
N CYS A 39 -1.22 3.01 -10.28
CA CYS A 39 -0.37 3.79 -11.17
C CYS A 39 1.04 3.18 -11.25
N ASP A 40 1.79 3.59 -12.28
CA ASP A 40 3.16 3.12 -12.52
C ASP A 40 4.08 3.29 -11.29
N SER A 41 3.90 4.37 -10.52
CA SER A 41 4.70 4.62 -9.32
C SER A 41 4.46 3.62 -8.18
N MET A 42 3.33 2.89 -8.22
CA MET A 42 3.06 1.76 -7.31
C MET A 42 3.61 0.45 -7.88
N LEU A 43 3.54 0.29 -9.20
CA LEU A 43 3.90 -0.94 -9.90
C LEU A 43 5.43 -1.09 -10.07
N ILE A 44 6.10 -0.03 -10.56
CA ILE A 44 7.52 -0.05 -10.89
C ILE A 44 8.41 -0.55 -9.74
N PRO A 45 8.22 -0.16 -8.47
CA PRO A 45 9.02 -0.67 -7.36
C PRO A 45 9.03 -2.20 -7.24
N PHE A 46 7.91 -2.85 -7.50
CA PHE A 46 7.84 -4.32 -7.47
C PHE A 46 8.47 -4.97 -8.70
N ILE A 47 8.32 -4.36 -9.89
CA ILE A 47 8.96 -4.85 -11.12
C ILE A 47 10.49 -4.84 -10.98
N ILE A 48 11.08 -3.73 -10.52
CA ILE A 48 12.54 -3.61 -10.39
C ILE A 48 13.13 -4.49 -9.27
N ASN A 49 12.28 -5.01 -8.40
CA ASN A 49 12.65 -5.94 -7.33
C ASN A 49 12.27 -7.39 -7.66
N ASP A 50 11.94 -7.69 -8.92
CA ASP A 50 11.67 -9.04 -9.44
C ASP A 50 10.53 -9.78 -8.70
N PHE A 51 9.45 -9.05 -8.32
CA PHE A 51 8.26 -9.69 -7.79
C PHE A 51 7.40 -10.29 -8.91
N ASP A 52 6.84 -11.47 -8.64
CA ASP A 52 5.72 -12.01 -9.41
C ASP A 52 4.45 -11.25 -9.02
N ILE A 53 3.86 -10.52 -9.99
CA ILE A 53 2.79 -9.56 -9.74
C ILE A 53 1.47 -10.12 -10.22
N SER A 54 0.51 -10.20 -9.31
CA SER A 54 -0.90 -10.44 -9.61
C SER A 54 -1.72 -9.17 -9.36
N PHE A 55 -2.86 -9.06 -10.06
CA PHE A 55 -3.79 -7.94 -9.86
C PHE A 55 -5.11 -8.44 -9.33
N TYR A 56 -5.65 -7.75 -8.33
CA TYR A 56 -6.98 -8.00 -7.81
C TYR A 56 -7.97 -6.92 -8.23
N ASP A 57 -9.23 -7.30 -8.37
CA ASP A 57 -10.28 -6.41 -8.84
C ASP A 57 -10.80 -5.46 -7.76
N ILE A 58 -11.17 -4.27 -8.21
CA ILE A 58 -11.85 -3.25 -7.43
C ILE A 58 -13.26 -3.08 -8.00
N GLU A 59 -14.27 -3.25 -7.17
CA GLU A 59 -15.67 -3.08 -7.56
C GLU A 59 -16.36 -2.01 -6.73
N LEU A 60 -17.28 -1.27 -7.36
CA LEU A 60 -18.21 -0.42 -6.65
C LEU A 60 -19.51 -1.21 -6.43
N LYS A 61 -19.81 -1.56 -5.19
CA LYS A 61 -20.98 -2.34 -4.82
C LYS A 61 -21.80 -1.61 -3.76
N ASN A 62 -23.05 -1.25 -4.10
CA ASN A 62 -23.94 -0.52 -3.20
C ASN A 62 -23.33 0.79 -2.64
N GLY A 63 -22.55 1.50 -3.45
CA GLY A 63 -21.88 2.73 -3.03
C GLY A 63 -20.57 2.53 -2.24
N ASN A 64 -20.15 1.28 -2.01
CA ASN A 64 -18.90 0.96 -1.30
C ASN A 64 -17.87 0.38 -2.27
N LEU A 65 -16.61 0.72 -2.08
CA LEU A 65 -15.49 0.10 -2.77
C LEU A 65 -15.17 -1.24 -2.13
N VAL A 66 -15.20 -2.30 -2.93
CA VAL A 66 -14.87 -3.66 -2.52
C VAL A 66 -13.62 -4.11 -3.25
N GLN A 67 -12.59 -4.47 -2.52
CA GLN A 67 -11.35 -5.03 -3.05
C GLN A 67 -11.40 -6.56 -2.95
N LYS A 68 -11.32 -7.24 -4.10
CA LYS A 68 -11.33 -8.71 -4.19
C LYS A 68 -9.91 -9.25 -4.10
N ILE A 69 -9.29 -9.12 -2.94
CA ILE A 69 -7.89 -9.49 -2.74
C ILE A 69 -7.74 -11.01 -2.73
N ASP A 70 -6.95 -11.54 -3.66
CA ASP A 70 -6.44 -12.89 -3.58
C ASP A 70 -5.34 -12.96 -2.53
N LYS A 71 -5.42 -13.96 -1.66
CA LYS A 71 -4.50 -14.15 -0.53
C LYS A 71 -3.40 -15.18 -0.81
N GLU A 72 -3.31 -15.68 -2.03
CA GLU A 72 -2.28 -16.66 -2.44
C GLU A 72 -0.99 -15.95 -2.92
N CYS A 73 -0.48 -15.00 -2.12
CA CYS A 73 0.75 -14.28 -2.37
C CYS A 73 1.46 -13.93 -1.06
N ASP A 74 2.74 -13.56 -1.13
CA ASP A 74 3.54 -13.22 0.06
C ASP A 74 3.23 -11.83 0.58
N VAL A 75 2.95 -10.89 -0.34
CA VAL A 75 2.73 -9.48 -0.04
C VAL A 75 1.41 -9.01 -0.66
N ILE A 76 0.63 -8.25 0.08
CA ILE A 76 -0.57 -7.56 -0.42
C ILE A 76 -0.32 -6.06 -0.28
N LEU A 77 -0.50 -5.30 -1.37
CA LEU A 77 -0.61 -3.85 -1.31
C LEU A 77 -2.09 -3.47 -1.36
N ALA A 78 -2.64 -3.01 -0.24
CA ALA A 78 -4.02 -2.58 -0.11
C ALA A 78 -4.10 -1.06 -0.13
N MET A 79 -5.00 -0.49 -0.94
CA MET A 79 -5.13 0.95 -1.10
C MET A 79 -6.46 1.47 -0.53
N ASP A 80 -6.40 2.55 0.24
CA ASP A 80 -7.57 3.29 0.70
C ASP A 80 -7.93 4.38 -0.31
N TYR A 81 -8.81 4.03 -1.28
CA TYR A 81 -9.22 4.98 -2.32
C TYR A 81 -10.10 6.11 -1.78
N PHE A 82 -9.75 7.35 -2.12
CA PHE A 82 -10.58 8.55 -1.94
C PHE A 82 -11.12 8.76 -0.52
N CYS A 83 -10.37 8.40 0.50
CA CYS A 83 -10.77 8.44 1.91
C CYS A 83 -11.96 7.54 2.28
N TYR A 84 -12.36 6.63 1.41
CA TYR A 84 -13.31 5.59 1.78
C TYR A 84 -12.57 4.48 2.52
N GLU A 85 -13.17 4.00 3.61
CA GLU A 85 -12.75 2.74 4.18
C GLU A 85 -13.04 1.62 3.17
N SER A 86 -12.00 1.17 2.52
CA SER A 86 -12.11 0.06 1.59
C SER A 86 -12.47 -1.20 2.36
N SER A 87 -13.58 -1.83 1.99
CA SER A 87 -13.92 -3.11 2.58
C SER A 87 -13.07 -4.20 1.95
N TYR A 88 -12.01 -4.55 2.62
CA TYR A 88 -11.26 -5.78 2.38
C TYR A 88 -11.15 -6.55 3.69
N ASN A 89 -11.19 -7.87 3.59
CA ASN A 89 -11.04 -8.74 4.74
C ASN A 89 -9.73 -9.50 4.62
N LEU A 90 -8.75 -9.10 5.40
CA LEU A 90 -7.45 -9.76 5.54
C LEU A 90 -7.37 -10.65 6.80
N SER A 91 -8.48 -10.90 7.47
CA SER A 91 -8.53 -11.90 8.53
C SER A 91 -8.07 -13.26 7.96
N ASN A 92 -7.18 -13.91 8.67
CA ASN A 92 -6.52 -15.17 8.28
C ASN A 92 -5.49 -15.05 7.13
N TYR A 93 -5.07 -13.84 6.72
CA TYR A 93 -3.90 -13.68 5.89
C TYR A 93 -2.66 -13.60 6.79
N ASN A 94 -1.68 -14.46 6.51
CA ASN A 94 -0.45 -14.56 7.31
C ASN A 94 0.76 -13.90 6.64
N GLY A 95 0.58 -13.33 5.46
CA GLY A 95 1.63 -12.61 4.72
C GLY A 95 1.77 -11.16 5.16
N ILE A 96 2.51 -10.41 4.37
CA ILE A 96 2.84 -9.01 4.64
C ILE A 96 1.81 -8.11 3.98
N VAL A 97 1.24 -7.18 4.73
CA VAL A 97 0.30 -6.18 4.23
C VAL A 97 0.98 -4.81 4.21
N ILE A 98 1.04 -4.21 3.02
CA ILE A 98 1.42 -2.81 2.82
C ILE A 98 0.14 -2.02 2.56
N ARG A 99 -0.13 -0.99 3.36
CA ARG A 99 -1.29 -0.13 3.18
C ARG A 99 -0.90 1.20 2.55
N ASP A 100 -1.46 1.49 1.39
CA ASP A 100 -1.27 2.75 0.69
C ASP A 100 -2.30 3.79 1.16
N LEU A 101 -1.80 4.84 1.82
CA LEU A 101 -2.57 5.94 2.36
C LEU A 101 -2.49 7.21 1.50
N ILE A 102 -2.05 7.11 0.24
CA ILE A 102 -1.90 8.27 -0.65
C ILE A 102 -3.22 9.03 -0.81
N HIS A 103 -4.36 8.35 -0.79
CA HIS A 103 -5.68 8.96 -0.85
C HIS A 103 -6.39 9.06 0.51
N SER A 104 -5.73 8.76 1.62
CA SER A 104 -6.36 8.61 2.94
C SER A 104 -5.47 9.05 4.10
N ILE A 105 -4.77 10.18 3.96
CA ILE A 105 -3.81 10.68 4.97
C ILE A 105 -4.45 10.96 6.34
N PHE A 106 -5.77 11.18 6.40
CA PHE A 106 -6.49 11.53 7.62
C PHE A 106 -7.15 10.33 8.30
N ILE A 107 -6.68 9.10 8.02
CA ILE A 107 -7.20 7.93 8.75
C ILE A 107 -6.98 8.07 10.24
N LYS A 108 -7.95 7.58 11.01
CA LYS A 108 -7.91 7.68 12.48
C LYS A 108 -7.15 6.53 13.13
N GLU A 109 -7.12 5.39 12.47
CA GLU A 109 -6.57 4.16 13.03
C GLU A 109 -5.71 3.44 12.00
N TYR A 110 -4.48 3.13 12.41
CA TYR A 110 -3.54 2.31 11.65
C TYR A 110 -3.76 0.86 12.08
N LYS A 111 -4.65 0.15 11.37
CA LYS A 111 -4.99 -1.24 11.68
C LYS A 111 -4.67 -2.15 10.51
N ASP A 112 -4.41 -3.40 10.85
CA ASP A 112 -4.37 -4.53 9.92
C ASP A 112 -3.34 -4.41 8.78
N ALA A 113 -2.20 -3.76 9.04
CA ALA A 113 -1.11 -3.75 8.08
C ALA A 113 0.26 -3.83 8.78
N THR A 114 1.23 -4.41 8.07
CA THR A 114 2.61 -4.50 8.53
C THR A 114 3.35 -3.19 8.25
N TYR A 115 3.04 -2.56 7.13
CA TYR A 115 3.62 -1.30 6.68
C TYR A 115 2.55 -0.34 6.18
N TYR A 116 2.84 0.95 6.32
CA TYR A 116 2.03 2.04 5.78
C TYR A 116 2.91 2.98 5.00
N PHE A 117 2.41 3.56 3.92
CA PHE A 117 3.07 4.65 3.27
C PHE A 117 2.08 5.63 2.65
N GLY A 118 2.57 6.80 2.32
CA GLY A 118 1.76 7.79 1.64
C GLY A 118 2.59 8.93 1.07
N SER A 119 1.90 9.91 0.49
CA SER A 119 2.51 11.06 -0.14
C SER A 119 1.80 12.34 0.24
N LEU A 120 2.54 13.31 0.79
CA LEU A 120 2.01 14.63 1.17
C LEU A 120 1.61 15.47 -0.04
N ARG A 121 2.25 15.26 -1.19
CA ARG A 121 2.00 15.98 -2.44
C ARG A 121 0.53 15.95 -2.89
N LYS A 122 -0.20 14.92 -2.53
CA LYS A 122 -1.62 14.77 -2.88
C LYS A 122 -2.54 15.62 -2.00
N TRP A 123 -2.06 16.12 -0.85
CA TRP A 123 -2.86 16.75 0.19
C TRP A 123 -2.45 18.17 0.52
N THR A 124 -1.28 18.58 0.09
CA THR A 124 -0.69 19.88 0.42
C THR A 124 -0.06 20.50 -0.81
N GLY A 125 0.26 21.79 -0.74
CA GLY A 125 0.97 22.51 -1.80
C GLY A 125 2.47 22.23 -1.86
N VAL A 126 2.98 21.22 -1.16
CA VAL A 126 4.41 20.84 -1.22
C VAL A 126 4.68 19.99 -2.46
N TYR A 127 5.84 20.20 -3.08
CA TYR A 127 6.23 19.46 -4.29
C TYR A 127 6.75 18.05 -4.00
N THR A 128 7.19 17.79 -2.78
CA THR A 128 7.83 16.55 -2.34
C THR A 128 7.22 16.08 -1.02
N GLY A 129 7.60 14.90 -0.60
CA GLY A 129 7.19 14.35 0.70
C GLY A 129 6.47 13.01 0.55
N GLY A 130 7.15 11.97 1.00
CA GLY A 130 6.61 10.65 1.27
C GLY A 130 6.84 10.29 2.73
N TYR A 131 6.12 9.30 3.22
CA TYR A 131 6.30 8.74 4.56
C TYR A 131 6.04 7.24 4.54
N ALA A 132 6.69 6.55 5.45
CA ALA A 132 6.49 5.15 5.76
C ALA A 132 6.67 4.90 7.26
#